data_798b750a46b0dc0caa26ffd0ab9e322f
#
_entry.id   798b750a46b0dc0caa26ffd0ab9e322f
#
_cell.length_a   1.000
_cell.length_b   1.000
_cell.length_c   1.000
_cell.angle_alpha   90.00
_cell.angle_beta   90.00
_cell.angle_gamma   90.00
#
_symmetry.space_group_name_H-M   'P 1'
#
loop_
_entity.id
_entity.type
_entity.pdbx_description
1 polymer ?
#
loop_
_entity_poly.entity_id
_entity_poly.type
_entity_poly.pdbx_seq_one_letter_code
_entity_poly.pdbx_strand_id
1 'polypeptide(L)'
;FHAPIAVYAMERDKHVYTELPVGISLEECWQVVETSERTKKHCFMGCGSCHDGMAATILNMARDGFFGELIHGEGNYIHDRVNGPDRWERDADNWFGYRPWRLKENVGRNGNLYPQHGLGPVAQMMDLNYGDQMEYLVSISSGDFTMAPKMKELAGSDSYFEPYEGLKYRGNMNTTLIRTFKGRTIMLQHDISSPRPGSRFQLISGSKGIYEARPPRIAISEDYMEESEFKALVEKYTPKMTRTFQEKVSQAGGIKGNRSYERVTASDWRLIDCLRNGLPLEMDVYDAALWTA
;
A
#
# COMPACT_ATOMS: atom_id res chain seq x y z
N PHE A 1 -4.59 16.63 3.97
CA PHE A 1 -6.06 16.76 4.08
C PHE A 1 -6.70 15.58 4.81
N HIS A 2 -6.11 14.34 4.79
CA HIS A 2 -6.78 13.16 5.35
C HIS A 2 -6.93 13.27 6.87
N ALA A 3 -5.85 13.52 7.60
CA ALA A 3 -5.90 13.58 9.06
C ALA A 3 -6.85 14.65 9.61
N PRO A 4 -6.80 15.92 9.17
CA PRO A 4 -7.74 16.93 9.67
C PRO A 4 -9.20 16.58 9.43
N ILE A 5 -9.53 15.99 8.27
CA ILE A 5 -10.90 15.58 7.96
C ILE A 5 -11.31 14.37 8.81
N ALA A 6 -10.40 13.40 9.00
CA ALA A 6 -10.67 12.22 9.83
C ALA A 6 -10.93 12.63 11.30
N VAL A 7 -10.08 13.49 11.87
CA VAL A 7 -10.25 14.05 13.22
C VAL A 7 -11.59 14.75 13.34
N TYR A 8 -11.89 15.68 12.43
CA TYR A 8 -13.15 16.42 12.43
C TYR A 8 -14.38 15.51 12.38
N ALA A 9 -14.36 14.45 11.57
CA ALA A 9 -15.47 13.52 11.45
C ALA A 9 -15.64 12.68 12.73
N MET A 10 -14.55 12.15 13.30
CA MET A 10 -14.60 11.36 14.53
C MET A 10 -15.10 12.18 15.72
N GLU A 11 -14.71 13.46 15.83
CA GLU A 11 -15.24 14.39 16.85
C GLU A 11 -16.73 14.68 16.70
N ARG A 12 -17.31 14.38 15.54
CA ARG A 12 -18.76 14.47 15.26
C ARG A 12 -19.44 13.11 15.20
N ASP A 13 -18.90 12.18 15.96
CA ASP A 13 -19.51 10.86 16.17
C ASP A 13 -19.61 10.00 14.89
N LYS A 14 -18.68 10.16 13.94
CA LYS A 14 -18.64 9.37 12.69
C LYS A 14 -17.45 8.40 12.68
N HIS A 15 -17.68 7.18 12.20
CA HIS A 15 -16.61 6.33 11.74
C HIS A 15 -16.04 6.87 10.44
N VAL A 16 -14.75 6.66 10.20
CA VAL A 16 -14.02 7.21 9.07
C VAL A 16 -13.44 6.11 8.20
N TYR A 17 -13.63 6.22 6.90
CA TYR A 17 -12.79 5.60 5.89
C TYR A 17 -11.93 6.67 5.27
N THR A 18 -10.62 6.52 5.34
CA THR A 18 -9.66 7.45 4.74
C THR A 18 -8.81 6.77 3.69
N GLU A 19 -8.44 7.51 2.66
CA GLU A 19 -7.39 7.11 1.74
C GLU A 19 -6.01 7.21 2.41
N LEU A 20 -5.05 6.52 1.83
CA LEU A 20 -3.66 6.54 2.30
C LEU A 20 -2.84 7.66 1.64
N PRO A 21 -1.86 8.20 2.35
CA PRO A 21 -1.53 7.98 3.77
C PRO A 21 -2.54 8.69 4.70
N VAL A 22 -2.70 8.18 5.93
CA VAL A 22 -3.61 8.81 6.89
C VAL A 22 -3.17 10.21 7.31
N GLY A 23 -1.88 10.48 7.31
CA GLY A 23 -1.26 11.76 7.62
C GLY A 23 0.01 11.98 6.80
N ILE A 24 0.63 13.14 6.95
CA ILE A 24 1.90 13.52 6.30
C ILE A 24 2.98 13.90 7.32
N SER A 25 2.69 13.80 8.60
CA SER A 25 3.63 14.00 9.70
C SER A 25 3.32 13.04 10.84
N LEU A 26 4.29 12.81 11.72
CA LEU A 26 4.10 12.01 12.94
C LEU A 26 3.00 12.61 13.85
N GLU A 27 2.95 13.94 13.94
CA GLU A 27 1.93 14.63 14.71
C GLU A 27 0.51 14.32 14.19
N GLU A 28 0.28 14.37 12.90
CA GLU A 28 -0.99 13.99 12.28
C GLU A 28 -1.34 12.52 12.56
N CYS A 29 -0.38 11.62 12.52
CA CYS A 29 -0.60 10.21 12.86
C CYS A 29 -1.03 10.06 14.33
N TRP A 30 -0.39 10.74 15.27
CA TRP A 30 -0.77 10.74 16.68
C TRP A 30 -2.15 11.35 16.91
N GLN A 31 -2.47 12.49 16.28
CA GLN A 31 -3.78 13.12 16.39
C GLN A 31 -4.93 12.19 15.97
N VAL A 32 -4.73 11.43 14.89
CA VAL A 32 -5.76 10.50 14.42
C VAL A 32 -5.94 9.35 15.41
N VAL A 33 -4.85 8.78 15.95
CA VAL A 33 -4.90 7.72 16.98
C VAL A 33 -5.60 8.21 18.23
N GLU A 34 -5.13 9.31 18.84
CA GLU A 34 -5.70 9.88 20.06
C GLU A 34 -7.18 10.25 19.90
N THR A 35 -7.55 10.78 18.72
CA THR A 35 -8.95 11.11 18.44
C THR A 35 -9.81 9.87 18.34
N SER A 36 -9.33 8.81 17.67
CA SER A 36 -10.02 7.53 17.57
C SER A 36 -10.26 6.92 18.96
N GLU A 37 -9.24 6.90 19.81
CA GLU A 37 -9.34 6.38 21.18
C GLU A 37 -10.31 7.21 22.04
N ARG A 38 -10.20 8.53 22.02
CA ARG A 38 -11.03 9.45 22.79
C ARG A 38 -12.50 9.39 22.39
N THR A 39 -12.77 9.35 21.09
CA THR A 39 -14.14 9.36 20.55
C THR A 39 -14.73 7.95 20.41
N LYS A 40 -13.92 6.91 20.53
CA LYS A 40 -14.28 5.50 20.26
C LYS A 40 -14.88 5.31 18.84
N LYS A 41 -14.36 6.06 17.88
CA LYS A 41 -14.71 5.94 16.47
C LYS A 41 -13.59 5.29 15.69
N HIS A 42 -13.96 4.39 14.81
CA HIS A 42 -13.02 3.75 13.91
C HIS A 42 -12.51 4.75 12.87
N CYS A 43 -11.20 4.69 12.60
CA CYS A 43 -10.58 5.28 11.44
C CYS A 43 -9.92 4.15 10.65
N PHE A 44 -10.55 3.75 9.57
CA PHE A 44 -10.10 2.70 8.68
C PHE A 44 -9.31 3.32 7.52
N MET A 45 -8.11 2.81 7.25
CA MET A 45 -7.31 3.24 6.10
C MET A 45 -7.48 2.28 4.93
N GLY A 46 -8.00 2.76 3.82
CA GLY A 46 -8.27 1.96 2.63
C GLY A 46 -7.01 1.57 1.85
N CYS A 47 -6.29 0.54 2.28
CA CYS A 47 -5.19 -0.01 1.51
C CYS A 47 -5.64 -1.17 0.62
N GLY A 48 -6.03 -0.87 -0.63
CA GLY A 48 -6.54 -1.88 -1.57
C GLY A 48 -5.58 -3.04 -1.87
N SER A 49 -4.28 -2.89 -1.57
CA SER A 49 -3.32 -4.00 -1.71
C SER A 49 -3.56 -5.12 -0.69
N CYS A 50 -4.09 -4.80 0.50
CA CYS A 50 -4.44 -5.78 1.53
C CYS A 50 -5.70 -6.58 1.18
N HIS A 51 -6.60 -6.01 0.38
CA HIS A 51 -7.83 -6.67 -0.08
C HIS A 51 -7.74 -7.25 -1.51
N ASP A 52 -6.54 -7.32 -2.07
CA ASP A 52 -6.30 -8.18 -3.23
C ASP A 52 -6.59 -9.63 -2.83
N GLY A 53 -7.39 -10.33 -3.63
CA GLY A 53 -7.84 -11.69 -3.27
C GLY A 53 -6.67 -12.65 -3.03
N MET A 54 -5.55 -12.48 -3.75
CA MET A 54 -4.35 -13.27 -3.52
C MET A 54 -3.68 -12.88 -2.20
N ALA A 55 -3.55 -11.59 -1.89
CA ALA A 55 -2.97 -11.14 -0.61
C ALA A 55 -3.77 -11.68 0.59
N ALA A 56 -5.11 -11.65 0.52
CA ALA A 56 -5.98 -12.21 1.54
C ALA A 56 -5.83 -13.75 1.67
N THR A 57 -5.62 -14.45 0.56
CA THR A 57 -5.38 -15.91 0.54
C THR A 57 -4.05 -16.24 1.22
N ILE A 58 -2.98 -15.53 0.86
CA ILE A 58 -1.66 -15.72 1.45
C ILE A 58 -1.64 -15.35 2.95
N LEU A 59 -2.38 -14.32 3.34
CA LEU A 59 -2.58 -13.98 4.76
C LEU A 59 -3.19 -15.14 5.54
N ASN A 60 -4.22 -15.81 5.00
CA ASN A 60 -4.79 -16.99 5.63
C ASN A 60 -3.80 -18.15 5.73
N MET A 61 -2.99 -18.38 4.68
CA MET A 61 -1.94 -19.38 4.70
C MET A 61 -0.88 -19.08 5.77
N ALA A 62 -0.45 -17.82 5.87
CA ALA A 62 0.52 -17.38 6.87
C ALA A 62 -0.01 -17.60 8.30
N ARG A 63 -1.27 -17.21 8.55
CA ARG A 63 -1.94 -17.41 9.84
C ARG A 63 -2.16 -18.88 10.21
N ASP A 64 -2.33 -19.74 9.21
CA ASP A 64 -2.41 -21.21 9.40
C ASP A 64 -1.03 -21.87 9.59
N GLY A 65 0.05 -21.08 9.57
CA GLY A 65 1.42 -21.55 9.76
C GLY A 65 2.00 -22.32 8.55
N PHE A 66 1.40 -22.17 7.37
CA PHE A 66 1.84 -22.85 6.15
C PHE A 66 3.31 -22.57 5.81
N PHE A 67 3.74 -21.31 5.96
CA PHE A 67 5.13 -20.90 5.71
C PHE A 67 6.07 -21.13 6.89
N GLY A 68 5.57 -21.65 8.01
CA GLY A 68 6.33 -21.78 9.26
C GLY A 68 6.55 -20.42 9.94
N GLU A 69 7.69 -20.27 10.65
CA GLU A 69 8.07 -18.98 11.21
C GLU A 69 8.47 -18.02 10.10
N LEU A 70 7.82 -16.86 10.03
CA LEU A 70 8.14 -15.84 9.03
C LEU A 70 9.49 -15.20 9.37
N ILE A 71 10.33 -15.05 8.35
CA ILE A 71 11.70 -14.59 8.46
C ILE A 71 11.86 -13.22 7.79
N HIS A 72 11.33 -13.09 6.57
CA HIS A 72 11.52 -11.94 5.72
C HIS A 72 10.29 -11.64 4.88
N GLY A 73 10.06 -10.36 4.62
CA GLY A 73 9.04 -9.90 3.69
C GLY A 73 9.55 -8.81 2.77
N GLU A 74 9.00 -8.76 1.55
CA GLU A 74 9.29 -7.69 0.60
C GLU A 74 8.01 -7.08 0.09
N GLY A 75 8.05 -5.76 -0.13
CA GLY A 75 6.95 -5.05 -0.74
C GLY A 75 7.41 -3.85 -1.56
N ASN A 76 6.67 -3.50 -2.60
CA ASN A 76 7.02 -2.32 -3.36
C ASN A 76 5.81 -1.53 -3.87
N TYR A 77 6.09 -0.27 -4.21
CA TYR A 77 5.24 0.58 -5.01
C TYR A 77 6.08 1.23 -6.10
N ILE A 78 6.04 0.66 -7.28
CA ILE A 78 6.84 1.08 -8.43
C ILE A 78 5.91 1.37 -9.59
N HIS A 79 5.96 2.59 -10.10
CA HIS A 79 5.19 3.05 -11.26
C HIS A 79 5.94 4.15 -11.99
N ASP A 80 5.97 4.10 -13.31
CA ASP A 80 6.35 5.28 -14.10
C ASP A 80 5.22 6.30 -14.09
N ARG A 81 5.44 7.43 -13.44
CA ARG A 81 4.51 8.57 -13.37
C ARG A 81 5.06 9.82 -14.04
N VAL A 82 6.28 9.76 -14.57
CA VAL A 82 7.00 10.89 -15.15
C VAL A 82 7.04 10.81 -16.68
N ASN A 83 7.29 9.59 -17.22
CA ASN A 83 7.57 9.39 -18.63
C ASN A 83 6.30 8.90 -19.36
N GLY A 84 5.51 9.79 -19.87
CA GLY A 84 4.35 9.47 -20.68
C GLY A 84 3.72 10.73 -21.22
N PRO A 85 3.19 10.72 -22.45
CA PRO A 85 2.69 11.92 -23.10
C PRO A 85 1.64 12.65 -22.27
N ASP A 86 0.73 11.91 -21.63
CA ASP A 86 -0.41 12.49 -20.93
C ASP A 86 -0.14 12.78 -19.44
N ARG A 87 1.11 12.59 -18.94
CA ARG A 87 1.41 12.69 -17.51
C ARG A 87 1.42 14.11 -16.99
N TRP A 88 1.68 15.07 -17.85
CA TRP A 88 1.88 16.48 -17.53
C TRP A 88 0.79 17.39 -18.07
N GLU A 89 -0.20 16.83 -18.77
CA GLU A 89 -1.36 17.60 -19.20
C GLU A 89 -2.12 18.14 -17.99
N ARG A 90 -2.47 19.43 -18.08
CA ARG A 90 -3.16 20.16 -17.00
C ARG A 90 -4.67 20.01 -17.05
N ASP A 91 -5.18 19.17 -17.94
CA ASP A 91 -6.61 18.89 -18.03
C ASP A 91 -7.13 18.31 -16.70
N ALA A 92 -8.23 18.90 -16.22
CA ALA A 92 -8.89 18.48 -14.98
C ALA A 92 -9.39 17.02 -15.04
N ASP A 93 -9.66 16.53 -16.25
CA ASP A 93 -10.16 15.18 -16.47
C ASP A 93 -9.06 14.10 -16.51
N ASN A 94 -7.79 14.49 -16.60
CA ASN A 94 -6.67 13.55 -16.55
C ASN A 94 -6.39 13.05 -15.13
N TRP A 95 -7.25 12.17 -14.65
CA TRP A 95 -7.19 11.59 -13.32
C TRP A 95 -5.89 10.83 -13.03
N PHE A 96 -5.26 10.25 -14.04
CA PHE A 96 -4.05 9.43 -13.91
C PHE A 96 -2.74 10.18 -14.13
N GLY A 97 -2.79 11.45 -14.56
CA GLY A 97 -1.61 12.29 -14.80
C GLY A 97 -0.80 12.57 -13.54
N TYR A 98 0.39 13.16 -13.73
CA TYR A 98 1.21 13.66 -12.63
C TYR A 98 0.63 15.01 -12.16
N ARG A 99 -0.15 14.98 -11.11
CA ARG A 99 -0.85 16.17 -10.63
C ARG A 99 0.08 17.14 -9.88
N PRO A 100 -0.17 18.44 -9.91
CA PRO A 100 0.64 19.45 -9.22
C PRO A 100 0.89 19.19 -7.75
N TRP A 101 -0.07 18.55 -7.03
CA TRP A 101 0.13 18.20 -5.64
C TRP A 101 1.21 17.14 -5.43
N ARG A 102 1.32 16.15 -6.36
CA ARG A 102 2.40 15.16 -6.31
C ARG A 102 3.77 15.80 -6.56
N LEU A 103 3.83 16.75 -7.48
CA LEU A 103 5.04 17.48 -7.77
C LEU A 103 5.56 18.22 -6.51
N LYS A 104 4.68 18.91 -5.81
CA LYS A 104 5.02 19.59 -4.54
C LYS A 104 5.56 18.62 -3.48
N GLU A 105 4.93 17.45 -3.33
CA GLU A 105 5.38 16.44 -2.35
C GLU A 105 6.74 15.81 -2.71
N ASN A 106 7.16 15.89 -3.96
CA ASN A 106 8.47 15.41 -4.40
C ASN A 106 9.58 16.45 -4.32
N VAL A 107 9.25 17.69 -3.96
CA VAL A 107 10.21 18.78 -3.74
C VAL A 107 10.56 18.84 -2.25
N GLY A 108 11.86 18.81 -1.93
CA GLY A 108 12.34 18.97 -0.55
C GLY A 108 12.06 17.79 0.38
N ARG A 109 11.37 16.74 -0.08
CA ARG A 109 11.16 15.49 0.65
C ARG A 109 11.93 14.36 -0.01
N ASN A 110 12.45 13.44 0.79
CA ASN A 110 13.15 12.26 0.29
C ASN A 110 12.69 11.03 1.08
N GLY A 111 12.84 9.86 0.48
CA GLY A 111 12.41 8.62 1.12
C GLY A 111 11.21 7.95 0.43
N ASN A 112 10.61 7.00 1.12
CA ASN A 112 9.41 6.30 0.65
C ASN A 112 8.17 7.10 1.03
N LEU A 113 7.58 7.81 0.08
CA LEU A 113 6.38 8.63 0.30
C LEU A 113 5.06 7.83 0.23
N TYR A 114 5.14 6.52 -0.06
CA TYR A 114 3.95 5.69 -0.28
C TYR A 114 4.17 4.22 0.15
N PRO A 115 4.60 4.00 1.41
CA PRO A 115 4.99 2.66 1.87
C PRO A 115 3.81 1.69 1.96
N GLN A 116 2.60 2.17 2.23
CA GLN A 116 1.44 1.37 2.62
C GLN A 116 1.11 0.24 1.64
N HIS A 117 1.25 0.47 0.35
CA HIS A 117 0.94 -0.56 -0.66
C HIS A 117 1.89 -1.76 -0.63
N GLY A 118 3.16 -1.54 -0.31
CA GLY A 118 4.14 -2.61 -0.16
C GLY A 118 4.11 -3.20 1.24
N LEU A 119 4.07 -2.31 2.25
CA LEU A 119 4.14 -2.69 3.66
C LEU A 119 2.86 -3.38 4.16
N GLY A 120 1.69 -2.86 3.81
CA GLY A 120 0.43 -3.30 4.42
C GLY A 120 0.20 -4.81 4.38
N PRO A 121 0.22 -5.47 3.20
CA PRO A 121 0.06 -6.92 3.16
C PRO A 121 1.12 -7.68 3.95
N VAL A 122 2.38 -7.25 3.90
CA VAL A 122 3.49 -7.86 4.65
C VAL A 122 3.31 -7.66 6.15
N ALA A 123 2.91 -6.46 6.57
CA ALA A 123 2.64 -6.14 7.97
C ALA A 123 1.54 -7.01 8.56
N GLN A 124 0.45 -7.22 7.82
CA GLN A 124 -0.65 -8.11 8.23
C GLN A 124 -0.21 -9.57 8.34
N MET A 125 0.60 -10.06 7.38
CA MET A 125 1.11 -11.44 7.41
C MET A 125 2.09 -11.66 8.56
N MET A 126 2.84 -10.64 8.98
CA MET A 126 3.79 -10.67 10.08
C MET A 126 3.19 -10.28 11.44
N ASP A 127 1.88 -10.03 11.50
CA ASP A 127 1.15 -9.60 12.71
C ASP A 127 1.76 -8.36 13.37
N LEU A 128 2.23 -7.38 12.58
CA LEU A 128 2.69 -6.10 13.12
C LEU A 128 1.53 -5.38 13.80
N ASN A 129 1.75 -4.79 14.95
CA ASN A 129 0.81 -4.27 15.94
C ASN A 129 0.02 -5.32 16.74
N TYR A 130 -0.05 -6.59 16.28
CA TYR A 130 -0.88 -7.64 16.88
C TYR A 130 -0.09 -8.84 17.39
N GLY A 131 1.22 -8.74 17.39
CA GLY A 131 2.08 -9.81 17.89
C GLY A 131 3.56 -9.57 17.62
N ASP A 132 3.88 -8.59 16.76
CA ASP A 132 5.22 -8.09 16.51
C ASP A 132 5.18 -6.56 16.36
N GLN A 133 6.33 -5.90 16.39
CA GLN A 133 6.46 -4.45 16.23
C GLN A 133 7.73 -4.13 15.42
N MET A 134 7.74 -3.00 14.74
CA MET A 134 8.96 -2.47 14.14
C MET A 134 9.91 -1.99 15.24
N GLU A 135 11.17 -2.41 15.15
CA GLU A 135 12.23 -2.02 16.10
C GLU A 135 12.98 -0.79 15.59
N TYR A 136 13.49 -0.88 14.38
CA TYR A 136 14.14 0.23 13.67
C TYR A 136 14.08 0.04 12.16
N LEU A 137 14.38 1.09 11.45
CA LEU A 137 14.53 1.06 9.99
C LEU A 137 15.77 1.84 9.51
N VAL A 138 16.25 1.45 8.34
CA VAL A 138 17.26 2.16 7.58
C VAL A 138 16.74 2.40 6.18
N SER A 139 16.83 3.64 5.71
CA SER A 139 16.30 4.03 4.40
C SER A 139 17.35 4.77 3.59
N ILE A 140 17.51 4.39 2.34
CA ILE A 140 18.43 5.02 1.40
C ILE A 140 17.72 5.34 0.09
N SER A 141 18.00 6.51 -0.46
CA SER A 141 17.50 6.93 -1.77
C SER A 141 18.64 7.14 -2.75
N SER A 142 18.40 6.82 -4.02
CA SER A 142 19.27 7.26 -5.11
C SER A 142 19.26 8.79 -5.28
N GLY A 143 20.10 9.33 -6.14
CA GLY A 143 19.90 10.69 -6.66
C GLY A 143 18.64 10.80 -7.52
N ASP A 144 18.26 12.04 -7.82
CA ASP A 144 17.26 12.31 -8.87
C ASP A 144 17.94 12.37 -10.24
N PHE A 145 17.48 11.53 -11.15
CA PHE A 145 17.97 11.43 -12.52
C PHE A 145 16.88 11.69 -13.56
N THR A 146 15.64 11.91 -13.14
CA THR A 146 14.49 12.03 -14.06
C THR A 146 13.63 13.26 -13.84
N MET A 147 13.36 13.65 -12.60
CA MET A 147 12.43 14.75 -12.29
C MET A 147 13.00 16.11 -12.65
N ALA A 148 14.23 16.43 -12.22
CA ALA A 148 14.83 17.72 -12.54
C ALA A 148 15.04 17.92 -14.06
N PRO A 149 15.55 16.93 -14.82
CA PRO A 149 15.58 17.04 -16.28
C PRO A 149 14.19 17.24 -16.91
N LYS A 150 13.16 16.52 -16.41
CA LYS A 150 11.78 16.64 -16.93
C LYS A 150 11.19 18.02 -16.64
N MET A 151 11.42 18.59 -15.47
CA MET A 151 10.94 19.94 -15.15
C MET A 151 11.61 21.00 -16.01
N LYS A 152 12.90 20.85 -16.31
CA LYS A 152 13.60 21.74 -17.24
C LYS A 152 13.03 21.66 -18.66
N GLU A 153 12.72 20.45 -19.14
CA GLU A 153 12.06 20.24 -20.44
C GLU A 153 10.69 20.94 -20.49
N LEU A 154 9.85 20.73 -19.47
CA LEU A 154 8.51 21.26 -19.40
C LEU A 154 8.49 22.79 -19.24
N ALA A 155 9.37 23.37 -18.44
CA ALA A 155 9.50 24.82 -18.27
C ALA A 155 9.84 25.53 -19.59
N GLY A 156 10.59 24.88 -20.47
CA GLY A 156 10.87 25.37 -21.81
C GLY A 156 9.63 25.47 -22.75
N SER A 157 8.55 24.78 -22.43
CA SER A 157 7.33 24.71 -23.23
C SER A 157 6.07 25.27 -22.54
N ASP A 158 6.04 25.31 -21.21
CA ASP A 158 4.90 25.80 -20.43
C ASP A 158 5.39 26.53 -19.16
N SER A 159 5.12 27.84 -19.11
CA SER A 159 5.52 28.73 -18.00
C SER A 159 4.96 28.29 -16.63
N TYR A 160 3.93 27.45 -16.57
CA TYR A 160 3.46 26.87 -15.33
C TYR A 160 4.56 26.08 -14.59
N PHE A 161 5.50 25.49 -15.32
CA PHE A 161 6.57 24.68 -14.75
C PHE A 161 7.84 25.47 -14.42
N GLU A 162 7.98 26.73 -14.85
CA GLU A 162 9.14 27.56 -14.52
C GLU A 162 9.48 27.60 -13.01
N PRO A 163 8.52 27.73 -12.08
CA PRO A 163 8.80 27.73 -10.65
C PRO A 163 9.37 26.40 -10.12
N TYR A 164 9.29 25.34 -10.88
CA TYR A 164 9.76 24.00 -10.55
C TYR A 164 11.11 23.67 -11.17
N GLU A 165 11.62 24.51 -12.08
CA GLU A 165 12.94 24.33 -12.65
C GLU A 165 14.03 24.61 -11.60
N GLY A 166 15.09 23.82 -11.60
CA GLY A 166 16.22 23.96 -10.68
C GLY A 166 15.95 23.58 -9.23
N LEU A 167 14.75 23.12 -8.89
CA LEU A 167 14.48 22.63 -7.55
C LEU A 167 15.12 21.26 -7.30
N LYS A 168 15.34 20.95 -6.00
CA LYS A 168 15.82 19.65 -5.57
C LYS A 168 14.65 18.68 -5.40
N TYR A 169 14.67 17.60 -6.17
CA TYR A 169 13.69 16.54 -6.09
C TYR A 169 14.18 15.35 -5.28
N ARG A 170 13.23 14.55 -4.79
CA ARG A 170 13.53 13.27 -4.15
C ARG A 170 14.29 12.35 -5.12
N GLY A 171 15.06 11.42 -4.56
CA GLY A 171 15.70 10.38 -5.37
C GLY A 171 14.68 9.48 -6.08
N ASN A 172 15.07 8.90 -7.21
CA ASN A 172 14.19 8.02 -8.00
C ASN A 172 13.78 6.78 -7.20
N MET A 173 14.75 5.95 -6.86
CA MET A 173 14.52 4.74 -6.07
C MET A 173 14.81 5.00 -4.60
N ASN A 174 13.86 4.64 -3.74
CA ASN A 174 14.09 4.50 -2.32
C ASN A 174 14.00 3.03 -1.92
N THR A 175 14.94 2.57 -1.10
CA THR A 175 14.94 1.25 -0.47
C THR A 175 15.00 1.43 1.04
N THR A 176 14.05 0.83 1.73
CA THR A 176 13.94 0.84 3.19
C THR A 176 14.02 -0.58 3.71
N LEU A 177 14.87 -0.81 4.70
CA LEU A 177 14.96 -2.07 5.45
C LEU A 177 14.44 -1.83 6.86
N ILE A 178 13.51 -2.66 7.29
CA ILE A 178 12.92 -2.63 8.62
C ILE A 178 13.30 -3.91 9.34
N ARG A 179 13.69 -3.80 10.61
CA ARG A 179 13.82 -4.92 11.54
C ARG A 179 12.68 -4.89 12.55
N THR A 180 12.15 -6.05 12.90
CA THR A 180 11.13 -6.19 13.94
C THR A 180 11.72 -6.70 15.26
N PHE A 181 11.01 -6.52 16.37
CA PHE A 181 11.42 -7.02 17.67
C PHE A 181 11.55 -8.56 17.72
N LYS A 182 10.76 -9.29 16.91
CA LYS A 182 10.93 -10.74 16.74
C LYS A 182 12.12 -11.13 15.85
N GLY A 183 12.88 -10.15 15.36
CA GLY A 183 14.08 -10.39 14.54
C GLY A 183 13.81 -10.63 13.07
N ARG A 184 12.57 -10.42 12.61
CA ARG A 184 12.18 -10.48 11.20
C ARG A 184 12.68 -9.24 10.45
N THR A 185 12.79 -9.33 9.15
CA THR A 185 13.17 -8.20 8.30
C THR A 185 12.13 -7.93 7.22
N ILE A 186 11.99 -6.66 6.84
CA ILE A 186 11.13 -6.24 5.73
C ILE A 186 11.93 -5.33 4.82
N MET A 187 11.86 -5.57 3.51
CA MET A 187 12.40 -4.67 2.50
C MET A 187 11.28 -3.99 1.74
N LEU A 188 11.32 -2.67 1.68
CA LEU A 188 10.37 -1.87 0.91
C LEU A 188 11.09 -1.09 -0.17
N GLN A 189 10.48 -1.03 -1.35
CA GLN A 189 10.98 -0.21 -2.44
C GLN A 189 9.89 0.73 -2.99
N HIS A 190 10.29 1.96 -3.30
CA HIS A 190 9.41 2.96 -3.87
C HIS A 190 10.10 3.72 -5.00
N ASP A 191 9.47 3.71 -6.17
CA ASP A 191 9.92 4.50 -7.33
C ASP A 191 8.70 4.88 -8.18
N ILE A 192 8.55 6.17 -8.46
CA ILE A 192 7.47 6.69 -9.30
C ILE A 192 7.97 7.48 -10.51
N SER A 193 9.26 7.47 -10.76
CA SER A 193 9.88 8.36 -11.73
C SER A 193 10.81 7.68 -12.74
N SER A 194 11.23 6.45 -12.48
CA SER A 194 12.01 5.70 -13.46
C SER A 194 11.13 5.08 -14.56
N PRO A 195 11.60 5.02 -15.81
CA PRO A 195 10.89 4.43 -16.93
C PRO A 195 10.93 2.90 -16.87
N ARG A 196 10.09 2.32 -16.03
CA ARG A 196 10.01 0.87 -15.83
C ARG A 196 8.57 0.40 -15.66
N PRO A 197 8.26 -0.88 -15.98
CA PRO A 197 6.95 -1.46 -15.73
C PRO A 197 6.50 -1.31 -14.30
N GLY A 198 5.21 -1.04 -14.11
CA GLY A 198 4.61 -0.95 -12.79
C GLY A 198 4.72 -2.26 -12.00
N SER A 199 5.06 -2.16 -10.72
CA SER A 199 5.14 -3.30 -9.82
C SER A 199 4.49 -2.98 -8.47
N ARG A 200 3.76 -3.96 -7.96
CA ARG A 200 3.34 -4.07 -6.56
C ARG A 200 3.73 -5.47 -6.10
N PHE A 201 5.02 -5.73 -6.13
CA PHE A 201 5.59 -7.01 -5.74
C PHE A 201 5.42 -7.21 -4.25
N GLN A 202 5.15 -8.44 -3.86
CA GLN A 202 5.10 -8.92 -2.50
C GLN A 202 5.81 -10.25 -2.43
N LEU A 203 6.56 -10.46 -1.38
CA LEU A 203 7.21 -11.72 -1.05
C LEU A 203 7.07 -11.95 0.45
N ILE A 204 6.79 -13.17 0.84
CA ILE A 204 6.88 -13.65 2.22
C ILE A 204 7.76 -14.89 2.23
N SER A 205 8.79 -14.87 3.04
CA SER A 205 9.70 -15.98 3.28
C SER A 205 9.58 -16.46 4.71
N GLY A 206 9.37 -17.75 4.87
CA GLY A 206 9.29 -18.42 6.16
C GLY A 206 10.19 -19.65 6.24
N SER A 207 10.22 -20.31 7.38
CA SER A 207 11.08 -21.47 7.65
C SER A 207 10.66 -22.74 6.88
N LYS A 208 9.48 -22.76 6.26
CA LYS A 208 8.94 -23.91 5.52
C LYS A 208 8.63 -23.62 4.05
N GLY A 209 8.70 -22.37 3.63
CA GLY A 209 8.43 -22.01 2.25
C GLY A 209 8.36 -20.51 2.02
N ILE A 210 8.20 -20.14 0.77
CA ILE A 210 8.17 -18.77 0.28
C ILE A 210 6.99 -18.57 -0.67
N TYR A 211 6.40 -17.39 -0.63
CA TYR A 211 5.47 -16.91 -1.64
C TYR A 211 6.03 -15.70 -2.37
N GLU A 212 5.89 -15.67 -3.68
CA GLU A 212 6.16 -14.52 -4.54
C GLU A 212 4.90 -14.12 -5.32
N ALA A 213 4.67 -12.82 -5.44
CA ALA A 213 3.45 -12.32 -6.08
C ALA A 213 3.53 -12.15 -7.61
N ARG A 214 4.71 -12.20 -8.22
CA ARG A 214 4.87 -11.89 -9.65
C ARG A 214 5.93 -12.76 -10.35
N PRO A 215 5.52 -13.81 -11.04
CA PRO A 215 4.17 -14.40 -11.05
C PRO A 215 3.79 -14.96 -9.67
N PRO A 216 2.48 -15.05 -9.33
CA PRO A 216 2.08 -15.70 -8.09
C PRO A 216 2.52 -17.16 -8.04
N ARG A 217 3.38 -17.50 -7.08
CA ARG A 217 3.91 -18.86 -6.93
C ARG A 217 4.42 -19.10 -5.51
N ILE A 218 4.48 -20.36 -5.14
CA ILE A 218 4.99 -20.83 -3.86
C ILE A 218 6.15 -21.77 -4.12
N ALA A 219 7.22 -21.65 -3.34
CA ALA A 219 8.28 -22.65 -3.29
C ALA A 219 8.33 -23.30 -1.90
N ILE A 220 8.53 -24.60 -1.87
CA ILE A 220 8.85 -25.38 -0.68
C ILE A 220 10.26 -25.91 -0.93
N SER A 221 11.21 -25.54 -0.06
CA SER A 221 12.62 -25.78 -0.29
C SER A 221 13.12 -24.98 -1.54
N GLU A 222 13.81 -25.61 -2.48
CA GLU A 222 14.40 -24.96 -3.66
C GLU A 222 13.47 -24.98 -4.89
N ASP A 223 12.40 -25.77 -4.84
CA ASP A 223 11.53 -25.99 -6.00
C ASP A 223 10.20 -25.23 -5.86
N TYR A 224 9.79 -24.60 -6.95
CA TYR A 224 8.44 -24.06 -7.06
C TYR A 224 7.42 -25.18 -7.21
N MET A 225 6.32 -24.99 -6.52
CA MET A 225 5.17 -25.86 -6.54
C MET A 225 4.55 -25.90 -7.96
N GLU A 226 4.04 -27.07 -8.35
CA GLU A 226 3.28 -27.24 -9.59
C GLU A 226 2.02 -26.37 -9.59
N GLU A 227 1.64 -25.89 -10.77
CA GLU A 227 0.50 -24.98 -10.93
C GLU A 227 -0.82 -25.57 -10.40
N SER A 228 -1.01 -26.87 -10.55
CA SER A 228 -2.20 -27.58 -10.05
C SER A 228 -2.29 -27.57 -8.52
N GLU A 229 -1.16 -27.80 -7.84
CA GLU A 229 -1.07 -27.78 -6.40
C GLU A 229 -1.26 -26.34 -5.86
N PHE A 230 -0.64 -25.35 -6.49
CA PHE A 230 -0.84 -23.96 -6.16
C PHE A 230 -2.31 -23.56 -6.27
N LYS A 231 -3.00 -23.92 -7.36
CA LYS A 231 -4.45 -23.63 -7.53
C LYS A 231 -5.30 -24.28 -6.44
N ALA A 232 -5.00 -25.52 -6.06
CA ALA A 232 -5.72 -26.21 -4.98
C ALA A 232 -5.54 -25.48 -3.62
N LEU A 233 -4.33 -24.99 -3.34
CA LEU A 233 -4.07 -24.20 -2.15
C LEU A 233 -4.82 -22.85 -2.18
N VAL A 234 -4.82 -22.16 -3.30
CA VAL A 234 -5.57 -20.91 -3.48
C VAL A 234 -7.05 -21.16 -3.22
N GLU A 235 -7.62 -22.21 -3.78
CA GLU A 235 -9.01 -22.58 -3.53
C GLU A 235 -9.28 -22.89 -2.05
N LYS A 236 -8.41 -23.63 -1.40
CA LYS A 236 -8.54 -23.98 0.02
C LYS A 236 -8.49 -22.73 0.92
N TYR A 237 -7.54 -21.84 0.69
CA TYR A 237 -7.23 -20.74 1.61
C TYR A 237 -7.90 -19.40 1.27
N THR A 238 -8.54 -19.27 0.10
CA THR A 238 -9.28 -18.05 -0.22
C THR A 238 -10.38 -17.79 0.83
N PRO A 239 -10.40 -16.62 1.48
CA PRO A 239 -11.38 -16.32 2.51
C PRO A 239 -12.82 -16.41 1.98
N LYS A 240 -13.74 -16.90 2.83
CA LYS A 240 -15.17 -16.95 2.50
C LYS A 240 -15.69 -15.56 2.08
N MET A 241 -15.29 -14.53 2.77
CA MET A 241 -15.67 -13.15 2.45
C MET A 241 -15.22 -12.75 1.03
N THR A 242 -13.99 -13.07 0.65
CA THR A 242 -13.46 -12.81 -0.71
C THR A 242 -14.31 -13.53 -1.79
N ARG A 243 -14.64 -14.79 -1.57
CA ARG A 243 -15.53 -15.56 -2.48
C ARG A 243 -16.91 -14.93 -2.59
N THR A 244 -17.52 -14.61 -1.44
CA THR A 244 -18.85 -13.97 -1.41
C THR A 244 -18.83 -12.62 -2.14
N PHE A 245 -17.78 -11.83 -1.97
CA PHE A 245 -17.62 -10.57 -2.70
C PHE A 245 -17.50 -10.82 -4.22
N GLN A 246 -16.65 -11.75 -4.63
CA GLN A 246 -16.46 -12.10 -6.05
C GLN A 246 -17.74 -12.63 -6.70
N GLU A 247 -18.50 -13.49 -6.00
CA GLU A 247 -19.81 -13.98 -6.44
C GLU A 247 -20.80 -12.83 -6.66
N LYS A 248 -20.91 -11.91 -5.70
CA LYS A 248 -21.80 -10.75 -5.81
C LYS A 248 -21.40 -9.79 -6.93
N VAL A 249 -20.12 -9.56 -7.09
CA VAL A 249 -19.56 -8.77 -8.21
C VAL A 249 -19.91 -9.42 -9.55
N SER A 250 -19.74 -10.74 -9.66
CA SER A 250 -20.09 -11.50 -10.86
C SER A 250 -21.58 -11.44 -11.17
N GLN A 251 -22.44 -11.62 -10.16
CA GLN A 251 -23.92 -11.52 -10.30
C GLN A 251 -24.37 -10.11 -10.73
N ALA A 252 -23.66 -9.06 -10.31
CA ALA A 252 -23.92 -7.68 -10.71
C ALA A 252 -23.37 -7.31 -12.10
N GLY A 253 -22.85 -8.27 -12.86
CA GLY A 253 -22.29 -8.04 -14.20
C GLY A 253 -20.84 -7.57 -14.19
N GLY A 254 -20.13 -7.79 -13.09
CA GLY A 254 -18.75 -7.38 -12.89
C GLY A 254 -18.58 -5.91 -12.49
N ILE A 255 -17.42 -5.57 -12.01
CA ILE A 255 -17.04 -4.17 -11.76
C ILE A 255 -16.49 -3.60 -13.07
N LYS A 256 -17.17 -2.60 -13.62
CA LYS A 256 -16.67 -1.86 -14.78
C LYS A 256 -15.47 -1.03 -14.36
N GLY A 257 -14.28 -1.44 -14.78
CA GLY A 257 -13.04 -0.74 -14.46
C GLY A 257 -11.83 -1.66 -14.43
N ASN A 258 -10.74 -1.13 -13.94
CA ASN A 258 -9.51 -1.89 -13.76
C ASN A 258 -9.48 -2.55 -12.37
N ARG A 259 -8.50 -3.44 -12.14
CA ARG A 259 -8.28 -4.12 -10.84
C ARG A 259 -8.19 -3.18 -9.62
N SER A 260 -7.90 -1.90 -9.83
CA SER A 260 -7.84 -0.92 -8.74
C SER A 260 -9.22 -0.64 -8.16
N TYR A 261 -10.25 -0.53 -9.01
CA TYR A 261 -11.63 -0.35 -8.55
C TYR A 261 -12.15 -1.57 -7.78
N GLU A 262 -11.82 -2.77 -8.26
CA GLU A 262 -12.20 -4.00 -7.56
C GLU A 262 -11.63 -4.06 -6.14
N ARG A 263 -10.36 -3.69 -5.96
CA ARG A 263 -9.70 -3.66 -4.65
C ARG A 263 -10.29 -2.61 -3.70
N VAL A 264 -10.59 -1.42 -4.20
CA VAL A 264 -11.22 -0.35 -3.41
C VAL A 264 -12.60 -0.80 -2.97
N THR A 265 -13.41 -1.33 -3.88
CA THR A 265 -14.75 -1.82 -3.56
C THR A 265 -14.71 -3.00 -2.57
N ALA A 266 -13.69 -3.87 -2.62
CA ALA A 266 -13.50 -4.92 -1.64
C ALA A 266 -13.17 -4.35 -0.24
N SER A 267 -12.37 -3.27 -0.17
CA SER A 267 -12.10 -2.55 1.08
C SER A 267 -13.36 -1.94 1.69
N ASP A 268 -14.18 -1.27 0.87
CA ASP A 268 -15.44 -0.66 1.30
C ASP A 268 -16.40 -1.74 1.82
N TRP A 269 -16.53 -2.84 1.07
CA TRP A 269 -17.34 -3.99 1.47
C TRP A 269 -16.90 -4.53 2.83
N ARG A 270 -15.59 -4.71 3.03
CA ARG A 270 -15.05 -5.25 4.27
C ARG A 270 -15.27 -4.33 5.46
N LEU A 271 -15.10 -3.01 5.30
CA LEU A 271 -15.41 -2.05 6.34
C LEU A 271 -16.89 -2.17 6.78
N ILE A 272 -17.81 -2.17 5.82
CA ILE A 272 -19.25 -2.30 6.11
C ILE A 272 -19.57 -3.63 6.80
N ASP A 273 -18.94 -4.74 6.36
CA ASP A 273 -19.08 -6.04 7.00
C ASP A 273 -18.62 -6.03 8.47
N CYS A 274 -17.43 -5.45 8.74
CA CYS A 274 -16.91 -5.30 10.09
C CYS A 274 -17.86 -4.47 10.98
N LEU A 275 -18.28 -3.30 10.52
CA LEU A 275 -19.16 -2.41 11.29
C LEU A 275 -20.52 -3.04 11.56
N ARG A 276 -21.12 -3.77 10.60
CA ARG A 276 -22.44 -4.41 10.76
C ARG A 276 -22.40 -5.62 11.70
N ASN A 277 -21.30 -6.33 11.76
CA ASN A 277 -21.18 -7.57 12.50
C ASN A 277 -20.34 -7.44 13.78
N GLY A 278 -19.90 -6.23 14.13
CA GLY A 278 -19.05 -6.01 15.30
C GLY A 278 -17.70 -6.70 15.23
N LEU A 279 -17.15 -6.87 14.02
CA LEU A 279 -15.85 -7.50 13.79
C LEU A 279 -14.72 -6.45 13.93
N PRO A 280 -13.52 -6.86 14.36
CA PRO A 280 -12.38 -5.97 14.36
C PRO A 280 -12.01 -5.52 12.94
N LEU A 281 -11.52 -4.30 12.80
CA LEU A 281 -11.01 -3.79 11.53
C LEU A 281 -9.61 -4.38 11.25
N GLU A 282 -9.34 -4.67 9.99
CA GLU A 282 -8.06 -5.25 9.55
C GLU A 282 -7.00 -4.20 9.19
N MET A 283 -7.40 -2.96 9.07
CA MET A 283 -6.54 -1.80 8.82
C MET A 283 -7.10 -0.66 9.67
N ASP A 284 -6.93 -0.79 10.95
CA ASP A 284 -7.44 0.18 11.91
C ASP A 284 -6.54 1.42 12.01
N VAL A 285 -6.82 2.27 12.97
CA VAL A 285 -6.09 3.51 13.18
C VAL A 285 -4.61 3.29 13.53
N TYR A 286 -4.28 2.20 14.20
CA TYR A 286 -2.90 1.87 14.58
C TYR A 286 -2.09 1.43 13.37
N ASP A 287 -2.66 0.59 12.52
CA ASP A 287 -2.06 0.22 11.24
C ASP A 287 -1.90 1.44 10.33
N ALA A 288 -2.94 2.28 10.24
CA ALA A 288 -2.90 3.50 9.45
C ALA A 288 -1.77 4.44 9.89
N ALA A 289 -1.59 4.63 11.19
CA ALA A 289 -0.53 5.45 11.74
C ALA A 289 0.85 4.81 11.54
N LEU A 290 1.03 3.54 11.93
CA LEU A 290 2.32 2.84 11.83
C LEU A 290 2.84 2.76 10.39
N TRP A 291 1.96 2.44 9.43
CA TRP A 291 2.38 2.31 8.03
C TRP A 291 2.63 3.67 7.36
N THR A 292 2.21 4.76 7.98
CA THR A 292 2.40 6.13 7.48
C THR A 292 3.63 6.79 8.07
N ALA A 293 3.91 6.55 9.35
CA ALA A 293 5.05 7.09 10.09
C ALA A 293 6.40 6.58 9.59
#